data_2f24e4b29b65e31adc2b30ab00673552
#
_entry.id   2f24e4b29b65e31adc2b30ab00673552
#
_cell.length_a   1.000
_cell.length_b   1.000
_cell.length_c   1.000
_cell.angle_alpha   90.00
_cell.angle_beta   90.00
_cell.angle_gamma   90.00
#
_symmetry.space_group_name_H-M   'P 1'
#
loop_
_entity.id
_entity.type
_entity.pdbx_description
1 polymer ?
#
loop_
_entity_poly.entity_id
_entity_poly.type
_entity_poly.pdbx_seq_one_letter_code
_entity_poly.pdbx_strand_id
1 'polypeptide(L)'
;VPESEIAERYHDEVVARCGIRRYADDGAMVDNTSPLLTSVFVDEDLTFTVNSEAEARAFASANPEKTRVTQNADGDWQVTRLAGTEIRVPRQFALTRTVGGQIPTGFDPTRWGVSPDMVESIDRVALWNLVATVDAFLSSGFTPSELMRWVHPGLVANTQGTGMGGMTSMRDLYVNTLLGEANANDILQEALPNIVAAHVVQSYVGSYGAMIHPVAACATAAVSVEEGVDKIRLGKALFAVAGGFDDLGIEGIVGFGAMSATADSAKMTARGIDDRRFSRANDRRRGGFVESAGGG
;
A
#
# COMPACT_ATOMS: atom_id res chain seq x y z
N VAL A 1 -6.87 12.14 -35.84
CA VAL A 1 -7.55 10.84 -36.06
C VAL A 1 -8.99 11.06 -35.63
N PRO A 2 -10.00 10.68 -36.44
CA PRO A 2 -11.39 10.74 -36.03
C PRO A 2 -11.64 9.90 -34.78
N GLU A 3 -12.55 10.33 -33.90
CA GLU A 3 -12.85 9.63 -32.65
C GLU A 3 -13.27 8.16 -32.88
N SER A 4 -14.00 7.91 -33.96
CA SER A 4 -14.42 6.56 -34.39
C SER A 4 -13.26 5.60 -34.70
N GLU A 5 -12.09 6.12 -35.07
CA GLU A 5 -10.92 5.35 -35.44
C GLU A 5 -9.92 5.18 -34.28
N ILE A 6 -10.08 5.96 -33.18
CA ILE A 6 -9.16 5.95 -32.07
C ILE A 6 -9.13 4.56 -31.43
N ALA A 7 -10.29 3.98 -31.18
CA ALA A 7 -10.40 2.68 -30.53
C ALA A 7 -9.74 1.56 -31.34
N GLU A 8 -9.88 1.58 -32.66
CA GLU A 8 -9.30 0.57 -33.54
C GLU A 8 -7.79 0.78 -33.70
N ARG A 9 -7.36 2.03 -33.92
CA ARG A 9 -5.96 2.36 -34.21
C ARG A 9 -5.04 2.22 -32.98
N TYR A 10 -5.52 2.54 -31.79
CA TYR A 10 -4.71 2.60 -30.57
C TYR A 10 -5.07 1.53 -29.54
N HIS A 11 -5.97 0.61 -29.87
CA HIS A 11 -6.42 -0.43 -28.95
C HIS A 11 -5.26 -1.20 -28.30
N ASP A 12 -4.35 -1.72 -29.11
CA ASP A 12 -3.24 -2.55 -28.64
C ASP A 12 -2.25 -1.75 -27.80
N GLU A 13 -2.00 -0.49 -28.18
CA GLU A 13 -1.14 0.40 -27.41
C GLU A 13 -1.75 0.76 -26.04
N VAL A 14 -3.04 1.06 -26.00
CA VAL A 14 -3.76 1.33 -24.76
C VAL A 14 -3.78 0.11 -23.86
N VAL A 15 -4.04 -1.07 -24.42
CA VAL A 15 -4.04 -2.34 -23.66
C VAL A 15 -2.64 -2.66 -23.12
N ALA A 16 -1.59 -2.43 -23.92
CA ALA A 16 -0.20 -2.66 -23.49
C ALA A 16 0.22 -1.74 -22.32
N ARG A 17 -0.31 -0.51 -22.30
CA ARG A 17 -0.07 0.47 -21.22
C ARG A 17 -1.08 0.38 -20.08
N CYS A 18 -2.06 -0.51 -20.14
CA CYS A 18 -3.07 -0.68 -19.14
C CYS A 18 -2.44 -1.19 -17.82
N GLY A 19 -2.67 -0.47 -16.73
CA GLY A 19 -2.26 -0.89 -15.39
C GLY A 19 -3.09 -2.04 -14.80
N ILE A 20 -4.22 -2.41 -15.44
CA ILE A 20 -5.06 -3.52 -14.99
C ILE A 20 -4.42 -4.84 -15.40
N ARG A 21 -3.88 -5.58 -14.44
CA ARG A 21 -3.19 -6.87 -14.65
C ARG A 21 -3.26 -7.76 -13.42
N ARG A 22 -2.87 -9.02 -13.59
CA ARG A 22 -2.84 -9.99 -12.50
C ARG A 22 -1.76 -9.66 -11.48
N TYR A 23 -2.01 -9.99 -10.22
CA TYR A 23 -1.05 -9.82 -9.13
C TYR A 23 0.15 -10.78 -9.19
N ALA A 24 -0.01 -11.90 -9.87
CA ALA A 24 1.04 -12.90 -10.04
C ALA A 24 1.95 -12.67 -11.26
N ASP A 25 1.71 -11.60 -12.05
CA ASP A 25 2.54 -11.26 -13.18
C ASP A 25 3.88 -10.66 -12.71
N ASP A 26 4.94 -10.81 -13.49
CA ASP A 26 6.24 -10.22 -13.21
C ASP A 26 6.13 -8.70 -12.97
N GLY A 27 6.76 -8.23 -11.92
CA GLY A 27 6.70 -6.84 -11.50
C GLY A 27 5.37 -6.41 -10.89
N ALA A 28 4.54 -7.35 -10.44
CA ALA A 28 3.32 -7.06 -9.70
C ALA A 28 3.62 -6.32 -8.39
N MET A 29 2.79 -5.33 -8.05
CA MET A 29 2.92 -4.56 -6.81
C MET A 29 2.47 -5.32 -5.57
N VAL A 30 1.63 -6.34 -5.74
CA VAL A 30 1.07 -7.13 -4.64
C VAL A 30 1.70 -8.50 -4.64
N ASP A 31 2.40 -8.80 -3.55
CA ASP A 31 2.87 -10.15 -3.28
C ASP A 31 1.74 -10.97 -2.63
N ASN A 32 1.13 -11.84 -3.42
CA ASN A 32 0.12 -12.79 -2.95
C ASN A 32 0.71 -14.13 -2.49
N THR A 33 2.05 -14.25 -2.53
CA THR A 33 2.77 -15.44 -2.07
C THR A 33 3.30 -15.29 -0.65
N SER A 34 3.29 -14.07 -0.10
CA SER A 34 3.73 -13.80 1.28
C SER A 34 3.00 -14.70 2.26
N PRO A 35 3.73 -15.38 3.15
CA PRO A 35 3.12 -16.30 4.09
C PRO A 35 2.28 -15.54 5.13
N LEU A 36 1.07 -16.03 5.35
CA LEU A 36 0.24 -15.64 6.48
C LEU A 36 0.26 -16.75 7.53
N LEU A 37 0.06 -16.37 8.77
CA LEU A 37 -0.01 -17.37 9.85
C LEU A 37 -1.40 -18.01 9.89
N THR A 38 -1.44 -19.33 9.94
CA THR A 38 -2.66 -20.09 10.18
C THR A 38 -2.47 -21.05 11.35
N SER A 39 -3.54 -21.31 12.07
CA SER A 39 -3.53 -22.31 13.16
C SER A 39 -3.64 -23.71 12.58
N VAL A 40 -2.75 -24.58 13.04
CA VAL A 40 -2.81 -26.03 12.79
C VAL A 40 -2.62 -26.78 14.11
N PHE A 41 -3.11 -27.99 14.18
CA PHE A 41 -2.88 -28.87 15.34
C PHE A 41 -1.80 -29.87 14.98
N VAL A 42 -0.81 -30.04 15.89
CA VAL A 42 0.23 -31.05 15.68
C VAL A 42 -0.31 -32.44 15.97
N ASP A 43 -0.05 -33.39 15.06
CA ASP A 43 -0.51 -34.78 15.21
C ASP A 43 0.40 -35.57 16.15
N GLU A 44 1.70 -35.20 16.23
CA GLU A 44 2.72 -35.84 17.05
C GLU A 44 3.44 -34.78 17.89
N ASP A 45 4.20 -35.22 18.89
CA ASP A 45 5.00 -34.34 19.72
C ASP A 45 6.07 -33.65 18.89
N LEU A 46 6.06 -32.31 18.88
CA LEU A 46 7.00 -31.48 18.13
C LEU A 46 8.04 -30.89 19.08
N THR A 47 9.31 -31.27 18.92
CA THR A 47 10.42 -30.73 19.71
C THR A 47 11.31 -29.83 18.87
N PHE A 48 11.65 -28.66 19.41
CA PHE A 48 12.55 -27.69 18.80
C PHE A 48 13.42 -27.02 19.86
N THR A 49 14.55 -26.47 19.44
CA THR A 49 15.52 -25.77 20.30
C THR A 49 15.23 -24.26 20.29
N VAL A 50 15.43 -23.63 21.45
CA VAL A 50 15.31 -22.17 21.63
C VAL A 50 16.59 -21.62 22.24
N ASN A 51 16.82 -20.31 22.08
CA ASN A 51 18.09 -19.68 22.40
C ASN A 51 18.33 -19.44 23.89
N SER A 52 17.28 -19.49 24.72
CA SER A 52 17.40 -19.18 26.15
C SER A 52 16.35 -19.87 27.00
N GLU A 53 16.62 -19.97 28.31
CA GLU A 53 15.66 -20.44 29.30
C GLU A 53 14.41 -19.54 29.36
N ALA A 54 14.59 -18.24 29.23
CA ALA A 54 13.48 -17.28 29.26
C ALA A 54 12.51 -17.51 28.11
N GLU A 55 13.03 -17.76 26.91
CA GLU A 55 12.24 -18.10 25.75
C GLU A 55 11.52 -19.44 25.89
N ALA A 56 12.21 -20.47 26.39
CA ALA A 56 11.62 -21.77 26.68
C ALA A 56 10.47 -21.67 27.69
N ARG A 57 10.65 -20.90 28.74
CA ARG A 57 9.62 -20.66 29.78
C ARG A 57 8.44 -19.84 29.23
N ALA A 58 8.67 -18.90 28.30
CA ALA A 58 7.60 -18.17 27.65
C ALA A 58 6.67 -19.11 26.85
N PHE A 59 7.24 -20.08 26.14
CA PHE A 59 6.45 -21.12 25.47
C PHE A 59 5.64 -21.97 26.46
N ALA A 60 6.23 -22.34 27.59
CA ALA A 60 5.52 -23.11 28.61
C ALA A 60 4.40 -22.31 29.28
N SER A 61 4.62 -21.02 29.53
CA SER A 61 3.59 -20.13 30.10
C SER A 61 2.40 -19.93 29.19
N ALA A 62 2.62 -19.88 27.87
CA ALA A 62 1.56 -19.70 26.90
C ALA A 62 0.63 -20.92 26.79
N ASN A 63 1.14 -22.13 27.03
CA ASN A 63 0.33 -23.35 27.04
C ASN A 63 0.97 -24.41 27.97
N PRO A 64 0.78 -24.30 29.30
CA PRO A 64 1.48 -25.12 30.29
C PRO A 64 1.08 -26.60 30.23
N GLU A 65 -0.15 -26.91 29.85
CA GLU A 65 -0.65 -28.28 29.83
C GLU A 65 -0.07 -29.10 28.64
N LYS A 66 0.26 -28.42 27.55
CA LYS A 66 0.72 -29.06 26.31
C LYS A 66 2.15 -28.66 25.93
N THR A 67 2.94 -28.16 26.87
CA THR A 67 4.32 -27.78 26.61
C THR A 67 5.25 -28.37 27.66
N ARG A 68 6.31 -29.04 27.22
CA ARG A 68 7.39 -29.48 28.10
C ARG A 68 8.66 -28.71 27.75
N VAL A 69 9.42 -28.33 28.76
CA VAL A 69 10.70 -27.68 28.60
C VAL A 69 11.76 -28.56 29.24
N THR A 70 12.82 -28.84 28.51
CA THR A 70 13.97 -29.63 28.98
C THR A 70 15.25 -28.96 28.50
N GLN A 71 16.39 -29.32 29.15
CA GLN A 71 17.70 -28.95 28.68
C GLN A 71 18.38 -30.23 28.17
N ASN A 72 18.95 -30.18 26.97
CA ASN A 72 19.66 -31.31 26.41
C ASN A 72 21.07 -31.48 27.04
N ALA A 73 21.77 -32.53 26.68
CA ALA A 73 23.12 -32.83 27.21
C ALA A 73 24.17 -31.76 26.82
N ASP A 74 23.94 -31.02 25.77
CA ASP A 74 24.81 -29.95 25.25
C ASP A 74 24.52 -28.59 25.91
N GLY A 75 23.47 -28.52 26.76
CA GLY A 75 23.07 -27.31 27.47
C GLY A 75 22.03 -26.44 26.74
N ASP A 76 21.56 -26.87 25.58
CA ASP A 76 20.53 -26.14 24.82
C ASP A 76 19.12 -26.35 25.41
N TRP A 77 18.31 -25.32 25.38
CA TRP A 77 16.94 -25.39 25.80
C TRP A 77 16.03 -25.95 24.71
N GLN A 78 15.30 -27.00 25.06
CA GLN A 78 14.33 -27.67 24.18
C GLN A 78 12.91 -27.47 24.67
N VAL A 79 12.04 -27.16 23.72
CA VAL A 79 10.60 -27.04 23.92
C VAL A 79 9.92 -28.15 23.14
N THR A 80 9.11 -28.94 23.82
CA THR A 80 8.25 -29.98 23.18
C THR A 80 6.80 -29.57 23.25
N ARG A 81 6.16 -29.36 22.13
CA ARG A 81 4.72 -29.23 21.98
C ARG A 81 4.09 -30.60 21.83
N LEU A 82 3.22 -30.97 22.77
CA LEU A 82 2.55 -32.28 22.74
C LEU A 82 1.54 -32.35 21.62
N ALA A 83 1.25 -33.56 21.13
CA ALA A 83 0.21 -33.82 20.15
C ALA A 83 -1.12 -33.16 20.53
N GLY A 84 -1.81 -32.64 19.53
CA GLY A 84 -3.03 -31.84 19.69
C GLY A 84 -2.80 -30.43 20.21
N THR A 85 -1.54 -29.94 20.25
CA THR A 85 -1.25 -28.51 20.51
C THR A 85 -1.55 -27.72 19.26
N GLU A 86 -2.22 -26.57 19.42
CA GLU A 86 -2.36 -25.58 18.38
C GLU A 86 -1.04 -24.80 18.22
N ILE A 87 -0.54 -24.77 17.00
CA ILE A 87 0.61 -23.94 16.60
C ILE A 87 0.26 -23.07 15.40
N ARG A 88 0.96 -21.97 15.21
CA ARG A 88 0.80 -21.11 14.03
C ARG A 88 1.93 -21.38 13.04
N VAL A 89 1.56 -21.69 11.82
CA VAL A 89 2.49 -21.95 10.73
C VAL A 89 2.25 -21.00 9.57
N PRO A 90 3.29 -20.67 8.79
CA PRO A 90 3.14 -19.88 7.59
C PRO A 90 2.24 -20.59 6.56
N ARG A 91 1.33 -19.84 5.97
CA ARG A 91 0.45 -20.31 4.90
C ARG A 91 0.38 -19.26 3.81
N GLN A 92 0.52 -19.68 2.57
CA GLN A 92 0.23 -18.82 1.42
C GLN A 92 -1.26 -18.52 1.34
N PHE A 93 -1.58 -17.27 1.02
CA PHE A 93 -2.95 -16.80 0.89
C PHE A 93 -3.37 -16.80 -0.58
N ALA A 94 -4.46 -17.49 -0.88
CA ALA A 94 -5.04 -17.49 -2.22
C ALA A 94 -6.05 -16.34 -2.36
N LEU A 95 -5.73 -15.35 -3.17
CA LEU A 95 -6.64 -14.25 -3.48
C LEU A 95 -7.72 -14.71 -4.46
N THR A 96 -8.97 -14.38 -4.17
CA THR A 96 -10.11 -14.57 -5.09
C THR A 96 -10.28 -13.38 -6.04
N ARG A 97 -9.64 -12.26 -5.73
CA ARG A 97 -9.49 -11.08 -6.57
C ARG A 97 -8.05 -11.05 -7.00
N THR A 98 -7.79 -11.45 -8.24
CA THR A 98 -6.42 -11.68 -8.75
C THR A 98 -5.96 -10.61 -9.73
N VAL A 99 -6.77 -9.56 -9.93
CA VAL A 99 -6.53 -8.48 -10.87
C VAL A 99 -6.75 -7.14 -10.20
N GLY A 100 -5.81 -6.23 -10.41
CA GLY A 100 -5.87 -4.86 -9.89
C GLY A 100 -5.17 -3.87 -10.81
N GLY A 101 -5.41 -2.59 -10.58
CA GLY A 101 -4.68 -1.51 -11.23
C GLY A 101 -3.35 -1.31 -10.52
N GLN A 102 -2.26 -1.36 -11.24
CA GLN A 102 -0.92 -1.32 -10.71
C GLN A 102 -0.07 -0.27 -11.44
N ILE A 103 0.87 0.32 -10.74
CA ILE A 103 1.85 1.22 -11.34
C ILE A 103 2.56 0.50 -12.50
N PRO A 104 2.85 1.18 -13.63
CA PRO A 104 3.52 0.57 -14.77
C PRO A 104 4.82 -0.13 -14.39
N THR A 105 5.06 -1.29 -14.97
CA THR A 105 6.32 -2.04 -14.75
C THR A 105 7.51 -1.22 -15.23
N GLY A 106 8.59 -1.21 -14.45
CA GLY A 106 9.81 -0.46 -14.80
C GLY A 106 9.70 1.06 -14.60
N PHE A 107 8.67 1.52 -13.90
CA PHE A 107 8.58 2.91 -13.48
C PHE A 107 9.64 3.21 -12.43
N ASP A 108 10.48 4.21 -12.71
CA ASP A 108 11.63 4.56 -11.89
C ASP A 108 11.48 5.97 -11.30
N PRO A 109 11.19 6.10 -10.00
CA PRO A 109 11.00 7.39 -9.32
C PRO A 109 12.22 8.32 -9.39
N THR A 110 13.43 7.77 -9.55
CA THR A 110 14.66 8.58 -9.62
C THR A 110 14.67 9.52 -10.81
N ARG A 111 13.92 9.20 -11.86
CA ARG A 111 13.73 10.09 -13.02
C ARG A 111 12.99 11.39 -12.71
N TRP A 112 12.28 11.44 -11.60
CA TRP A 112 11.63 12.64 -11.06
C TRP A 112 12.45 13.31 -9.95
N GLY A 113 13.72 12.92 -9.80
CA GLY A 113 14.65 13.51 -8.83
C GLY A 113 14.49 12.97 -7.41
N VAL A 114 13.72 11.91 -7.19
CA VAL A 114 13.67 11.23 -5.89
C VAL A 114 14.98 10.47 -5.69
N SER A 115 15.61 10.64 -4.52
CA SER A 115 16.87 9.94 -4.24
C SER A 115 16.66 8.43 -4.07
N PRO A 116 17.64 7.60 -4.42
CA PRO A 116 17.56 6.15 -4.20
C PRO A 116 17.25 5.78 -2.75
N ASP A 117 17.86 6.46 -1.79
CA ASP A 117 17.62 6.23 -0.36
C ASP A 117 16.16 6.48 0.03
N MET A 118 15.52 7.51 -0.54
CA MET A 118 14.09 7.75 -0.33
C MET A 118 13.23 6.65 -0.97
N VAL A 119 13.59 6.19 -2.15
CA VAL A 119 12.84 5.10 -2.82
C VAL A 119 12.80 3.84 -1.97
N GLU A 120 13.87 3.58 -1.21
CA GLU A 120 13.99 2.39 -0.36
C GLU A 120 13.39 2.58 1.05
N SER A 121 13.29 3.82 1.55
CA SER A 121 12.96 4.09 2.95
C SER A 121 11.53 4.53 3.20
N ILE A 122 10.90 5.24 2.25
CA ILE A 122 9.55 5.79 2.44
C ILE A 122 8.46 4.83 1.98
N ASP A 123 7.27 4.92 2.59
CA ASP A 123 6.12 4.14 2.15
C ASP A 123 5.75 4.44 0.69
N ARG A 124 5.34 3.41 -0.02
CA ARG A 124 5.02 3.52 -1.45
C ARG A 124 3.91 4.54 -1.72
N VAL A 125 2.94 4.69 -0.84
CA VAL A 125 1.87 5.68 -1.01
C VAL A 125 2.44 7.11 -1.02
N ALA A 126 3.41 7.39 -0.16
CA ALA A 126 4.09 8.68 -0.11
C ALA A 126 5.00 8.87 -1.33
N LEU A 127 5.73 7.83 -1.72
CA LEU A 127 6.62 7.84 -2.88
C LEU A 127 5.87 8.21 -4.18
N TRP A 128 4.76 7.53 -4.46
CA TRP A 128 3.99 7.79 -5.67
C TRP A 128 3.30 9.14 -5.64
N ASN A 129 2.84 9.59 -4.47
CA ASN A 129 2.27 10.93 -4.33
C ASN A 129 3.32 12.03 -4.54
N LEU A 130 4.55 11.82 -4.06
CA LEU A 130 5.66 12.73 -4.30
C LEU A 130 5.96 12.83 -5.81
N VAL A 131 6.08 11.69 -6.50
CA VAL A 131 6.31 11.65 -7.95
C VAL A 131 5.18 12.34 -8.71
N ALA A 132 3.92 12.08 -8.36
CA ALA A 132 2.77 12.75 -9.00
C ALA A 132 2.81 14.27 -8.79
N THR A 133 3.24 14.72 -7.61
CA THR A 133 3.39 16.16 -7.32
C THR A 133 4.51 16.78 -8.15
N VAL A 134 5.67 16.12 -8.25
CA VAL A 134 6.78 16.60 -9.10
C VAL A 134 6.31 16.70 -10.56
N ASP A 135 5.62 15.69 -11.07
CA ASP A 135 5.09 15.68 -12.43
C ASP A 135 4.06 16.80 -12.65
N ALA A 136 3.20 17.07 -11.68
CA ALA A 136 2.23 18.17 -11.74
C ALA A 136 2.92 19.53 -11.87
N PHE A 137 3.99 19.79 -11.12
CA PHE A 137 4.78 21.01 -11.25
C PHE A 137 5.48 21.10 -12.61
N LEU A 138 6.12 20.01 -13.06
CA LEU A 138 6.76 19.95 -14.38
C LEU A 138 5.76 20.20 -15.52
N SER A 139 4.58 19.61 -15.43
CA SER A 139 3.49 19.78 -16.39
C SER A 139 2.92 21.20 -16.38
N SER A 140 2.93 21.86 -15.22
CA SER A 140 2.49 23.25 -15.06
C SER A 140 3.51 24.26 -15.60
N GLY A 141 4.74 23.84 -15.89
CA GLY A 141 5.79 24.66 -16.49
C GLY A 141 6.49 25.59 -15.51
N PHE A 142 6.41 25.37 -14.21
CA PHE A 142 7.16 26.09 -13.19
C PHE A 142 7.57 25.16 -12.03
N THR A 143 8.57 25.57 -11.30
CA THR A 143 9.10 24.86 -10.14
C THR A 143 8.60 25.44 -8.82
N PRO A 144 8.66 24.71 -7.71
CA PRO A 144 8.41 25.29 -6.38
C PRO A 144 9.26 26.52 -6.07
N SER A 145 10.51 26.53 -6.48
CA SER A 145 11.41 27.69 -6.28
C SER A 145 10.94 28.91 -7.05
N GLU A 146 10.41 28.76 -8.25
CA GLU A 146 9.82 29.86 -9.02
C GLU A 146 8.52 30.35 -8.39
N LEU A 147 7.65 29.43 -7.92
CA LEU A 147 6.44 29.77 -7.18
C LEU A 147 6.77 30.64 -5.96
N MET A 148 7.78 30.26 -5.18
CA MET A 148 8.17 30.96 -3.93
C MET A 148 8.76 32.36 -4.16
N ARG A 149 9.09 32.75 -5.40
CA ARG A 149 9.44 34.13 -5.74
C ARG A 149 8.22 35.07 -5.73
N TRP A 150 7.04 34.53 -5.94
CA TRP A 150 5.81 35.31 -6.09
C TRP A 150 4.82 35.07 -4.94
N VAL A 151 4.87 33.90 -4.31
CA VAL A 151 3.98 33.49 -3.22
C VAL A 151 4.81 33.21 -1.98
N HIS A 152 4.48 33.90 -0.89
CA HIS A 152 5.15 33.64 0.38
C HIS A 152 4.93 32.17 0.81
N PRO A 153 5.96 31.45 1.24
CA PRO A 153 5.84 30.00 1.57
C PRO A 153 4.77 29.67 2.60
N GLY A 154 4.46 30.60 3.51
CA GLY A 154 3.36 30.47 4.48
C GLY A 154 1.95 30.58 3.86
N LEU A 155 1.84 30.99 2.60
CA LEU A 155 0.59 31.06 1.84
C LEU A 155 0.48 29.97 0.76
N VAL A 156 1.38 29.01 0.76
CA VAL A 156 1.30 27.81 -0.04
C VAL A 156 0.81 26.67 0.84
N ALA A 157 -0.44 26.28 0.65
CA ALA A 157 -1.07 25.18 1.40
C ALA A 157 -0.80 23.82 0.73
N ASN A 158 -0.82 22.75 1.52
CA ASN A 158 -0.90 21.38 1.05
C ASN A 158 -2.12 20.72 1.66
N THR A 159 -3.01 20.19 0.82
CA THR A 159 -4.23 19.51 1.25
C THR A 159 -4.30 18.08 0.70
N GLN A 160 -3.17 17.50 0.29
CA GLN A 160 -3.11 16.12 -0.19
C GLN A 160 -3.43 15.12 0.92
N GLY A 161 -4.13 14.06 0.57
CA GLY A 161 -4.57 13.03 1.51
C GLY A 161 -4.50 11.61 0.94
N THR A 162 -4.86 10.64 1.76
CA THR A 162 -4.95 9.22 1.41
C THR A 162 -6.14 8.61 2.14
N GLY A 163 -6.78 7.62 1.54
CA GLY A 163 -7.89 6.91 2.19
C GLY A 163 -7.44 5.92 3.25
N MET A 164 -6.24 5.33 3.10
CA MET A 164 -5.77 4.23 3.94
C MET A 164 -4.42 4.48 4.63
N GLY A 165 -3.63 5.44 4.16
CA GLY A 165 -2.29 5.70 4.70
C GLY A 165 -1.24 4.70 4.23
N GLY A 166 -0.10 4.64 4.92
CA GLY A 166 1.01 3.74 4.65
C GLY A 166 0.73 2.31 5.11
N MET A 167 -0.15 1.62 4.43
CA MET A 167 -0.57 0.26 4.80
C MET A 167 0.55 -0.76 4.70
N THR A 168 1.49 -0.59 3.78
CA THR A 168 2.65 -1.47 3.66
C THR A 168 3.53 -1.35 4.91
N SER A 169 3.88 -0.13 5.31
CA SER A 169 4.65 0.14 6.52
C SER A 169 3.92 -0.32 7.78
N MET A 170 2.61 -0.13 7.86
CA MET A 170 1.81 -0.61 8.99
C MET A 170 1.83 -2.14 9.10
N ARG A 171 1.67 -2.84 7.98
CA ARG A 171 1.76 -4.31 7.94
C ARG A 171 3.14 -4.78 8.38
N ASP A 172 4.19 -4.18 7.83
CA ASP A 172 5.56 -4.59 8.12
C ASP A 172 5.90 -4.34 9.59
N LEU A 173 5.45 -3.21 10.17
CA LEU A 173 5.58 -2.95 11.61
C LEU A 173 4.98 -4.07 12.45
N TYR A 174 3.77 -4.52 12.14
CA TYR A 174 3.13 -5.61 12.89
C TYR A 174 3.77 -6.96 12.64
N VAL A 175 4.03 -7.31 11.39
CA VAL A 175 4.58 -8.63 11.02
C VAL A 175 5.99 -8.79 11.58
N ASN A 176 6.87 -7.83 11.38
CA ASN A 176 8.25 -7.87 11.88
C ASN A 176 8.27 -7.97 13.41
N THR A 177 7.42 -7.19 14.08
CA THR A 177 7.30 -7.26 15.55
C THR A 177 6.86 -8.64 16.02
N LEU A 178 5.89 -9.27 15.34
CA LEU A 178 5.39 -10.61 15.70
C LEU A 178 6.42 -11.71 15.38
N LEU A 179 7.24 -11.53 14.37
CA LEU A 179 8.30 -12.47 13.99
C LEU A 179 9.62 -12.23 14.75
N GLY A 180 9.72 -11.16 15.54
CA GLY A 180 10.96 -10.79 16.23
C GLY A 180 12.03 -10.22 15.30
N GLU A 181 11.62 -9.69 14.14
CA GLU A 181 12.51 -9.06 13.18
C GLU A 181 12.66 -7.56 13.47
N ALA A 182 13.73 -6.95 12.94
CA ALA A 182 13.97 -5.53 13.11
C ALA A 182 13.06 -4.68 12.24
N ASN A 183 12.55 -3.60 12.80
CA ASN A 183 11.81 -2.58 12.07
C ASN A 183 12.74 -1.41 11.68
N ALA A 184 12.44 -0.71 10.59
CA ALA A 184 13.05 0.56 10.28
C ALA A 184 12.71 1.59 11.37
N ASN A 185 13.64 2.53 11.65
CA ASN A 185 13.49 3.48 12.76
C ASN A 185 12.27 4.41 12.61
N ASP A 186 11.87 4.68 11.40
CA ASP A 186 10.80 5.62 11.01
C ASP A 186 9.51 4.92 10.56
N ILE A 187 9.46 3.59 10.61
CA ILE A 187 8.34 2.79 10.09
C ILE A 187 6.96 3.24 10.62
N LEU A 188 6.89 3.69 11.87
CA LEU A 188 5.63 4.20 12.42
C LEU A 188 5.21 5.51 11.74
N GLN A 189 6.16 6.39 11.42
CA GLN A 189 5.86 7.66 10.73
C GLN A 189 5.35 7.38 9.32
N GLU A 190 5.97 6.43 8.63
CA GLU A 190 5.57 6.01 7.28
C GLU A 190 4.19 5.37 7.23
N ALA A 191 3.71 4.80 8.33
CA ALA A 191 2.38 4.22 8.44
C ALA A 191 1.25 5.26 8.58
N LEU A 192 1.56 6.51 8.95
CA LEU A 192 0.54 7.52 9.23
C LEU A 192 -0.02 8.17 7.96
N PRO A 193 -1.33 8.50 7.91
CA PRO A 193 -1.93 9.10 6.71
C PRO A 193 -1.32 10.45 6.30
N ASN A 194 -0.77 11.22 7.23
CA ASN A 194 -0.16 12.51 6.94
C ASN A 194 1.17 12.44 6.19
N ILE A 195 1.76 11.24 6.10
CA ILE A 195 3.05 11.06 5.42
C ILE A 195 3.00 11.44 3.94
N VAL A 196 1.85 11.23 3.29
CA VAL A 196 1.62 11.55 1.89
C VAL A 196 1.96 13.00 1.56
N ALA A 197 1.51 13.94 2.39
CA ALA A 197 1.81 15.36 2.20
C ALA A 197 3.11 15.79 2.88
N ALA A 198 3.52 15.11 3.96
CA ALA A 198 4.73 15.46 4.69
C ALA A 198 5.98 15.38 3.79
N HIS A 199 6.16 14.27 3.08
CA HIS A 199 7.28 14.13 2.14
C HIS A 199 7.23 15.14 0.99
N VAL A 200 6.06 15.45 0.47
CA VAL A 200 5.90 16.48 -0.56
C VAL A 200 6.36 17.85 -0.06
N VAL A 201 5.90 18.25 1.12
CA VAL A 201 6.25 19.55 1.70
C VAL A 201 7.72 19.60 2.07
N GLN A 202 8.24 18.58 2.73
CA GLN A 202 9.60 18.56 3.26
C GLN A 202 10.66 18.39 2.17
N SER A 203 10.40 17.52 1.19
CA SER A 203 11.44 17.11 0.23
C SER A 203 11.35 17.83 -1.10
N TYR A 204 10.23 18.47 -1.43
CA TYR A 204 10.04 19.06 -2.75
C TYR A 204 9.51 20.50 -2.72
N VAL A 205 8.35 20.74 -2.11
CA VAL A 205 7.71 22.06 -2.17
C VAL A 205 8.38 23.07 -1.27
N GLY A 206 8.76 22.70 -0.04
CA GLY A 206 9.45 23.57 0.90
C GLY A 206 8.56 24.67 1.52
N SER A 207 7.22 24.48 1.48
CA SER A 207 6.27 25.42 2.08
C SER A 207 6.06 25.14 3.58
N TYR A 208 5.51 26.14 4.28
CA TYR A 208 5.08 26.01 5.69
C TYR A 208 3.71 26.64 5.93
N GLY A 209 2.88 26.71 4.90
CA GLY A 209 1.47 27.09 4.99
C GLY A 209 0.61 26.01 5.61
N ALA A 210 -0.71 26.15 5.46
CA ALA A 210 -1.65 25.18 5.99
C ALA A 210 -1.38 23.79 5.40
N MET A 211 -1.24 22.80 6.29
CA MET A 211 -1.09 21.40 5.92
C MET A 211 -2.25 20.61 6.51
N ILE A 212 -3.12 20.07 5.66
CA ILE A 212 -4.33 19.34 6.02
C ILE A 212 -4.33 18.02 5.23
N HIS A 213 -4.65 16.94 5.92
CA HIS A 213 -4.67 15.60 5.34
C HIS A 213 -6.08 15.04 5.44
N PRO A 214 -6.92 15.28 4.41
CA PRO A 214 -8.26 14.68 4.40
C PRO A 214 -8.15 13.16 4.32
N VAL A 215 -9.03 12.49 5.06
CA VAL A 215 -9.27 11.07 4.96
C VAL A 215 -10.76 10.88 4.71
N ALA A 216 -11.15 10.72 3.47
CA ALA A 216 -12.53 10.63 3.03
C ALA A 216 -12.78 9.39 2.15
N ALA A 217 -12.09 8.28 2.48
CA ALA A 217 -12.10 7.03 1.71
C ALA A 217 -11.87 7.31 0.20
N CYS A 218 -12.67 6.73 -0.70
CA CYS A 218 -12.53 6.90 -2.15
C CYS A 218 -12.67 8.37 -2.63
N ALA A 219 -13.23 9.25 -1.81
CA ALA A 219 -13.42 10.66 -2.15
C ALA A 219 -12.29 11.58 -1.67
N THR A 220 -11.23 11.04 -1.07
CA THR A 220 -10.18 11.82 -0.41
C THR A 220 -9.57 12.89 -1.32
N ALA A 221 -9.25 12.57 -2.57
CA ALA A 221 -8.69 13.54 -3.50
C ALA A 221 -9.68 14.67 -3.85
N ALA A 222 -10.96 14.38 -3.97
CA ALA A 222 -12.00 15.39 -4.21
C ALA A 222 -12.14 16.34 -3.01
N VAL A 223 -12.17 15.79 -1.79
CA VAL A 223 -12.19 16.59 -0.55
C VAL A 223 -10.90 17.40 -0.40
N SER A 224 -9.75 16.86 -0.80
CA SER A 224 -8.49 17.60 -0.84
C SER A 224 -8.56 18.85 -1.72
N VAL A 225 -9.17 18.73 -2.91
CA VAL A 225 -9.38 19.88 -3.81
C VAL A 225 -10.33 20.91 -3.18
N GLU A 226 -11.44 20.47 -2.57
CA GLU A 226 -12.37 21.33 -1.87
C GLU A 226 -11.68 22.12 -0.75
N GLU A 227 -10.94 21.46 0.10
CA GLU A 227 -10.14 22.08 1.17
C GLU A 227 -9.14 23.11 0.63
N GLY A 228 -8.45 22.78 -0.46
CA GLY A 228 -7.55 23.73 -1.13
C GLY A 228 -8.24 24.99 -1.61
N VAL A 229 -9.39 24.83 -2.25
CA VAL A 229 -10.23 25.94 -2.71
C VAL A 229 -10.69 26.81 -1.52
N ASP A 230 -11.10 26.17 -0.42
CA ASP A 230 -11.55 26.91 0.77
C ASP A 230 -10.42 27.67 1.44
N LYS A 231 -9.18 27.12 1.49
CA LYS A 231 -8.02 27.89 1.99
C LYS A 231 -7.77 29.15 1.17
N ILE A 232 -7.89 29.06 -0.15
CA ILE A 232 -7.72 30.21 -1.05
C ILE A 232 -8.87 31.23 -0.84
N ARG A 233 -10.12 30.78 -0.84
CA ARG A 233 -11.27 31.66 -0.64
C ARG A 233 -11.28 32.40 0.70
N LEU A 234 -10.80 31.74 1.74
CA LEU A 234 -10.67 32.31 3.09
C LEU A 234 -9.41 33.19 3.26
N GLY A 235 -8.62 33.39 2.22
CA GLY A 235 -7.37 34.16 2.27
C GLY A 235 -6.26 33.51 3.12
N LYS A 236 -6.37 32.23 3.43
CA LYS A 236 -5.37 31.48 4.19
C LYS A 236 -4.26 30.91 3.32
N ALA A 237 -4.48 30.88 2.02
CA ALA A 237 -3.49 30.49 1.02
C ALA A 237 -3.70 31.31 -0.25
N LEU A 238 -2.65 31.45 -1.05
CA LEU A 238 -2.67 31.97 -2.42
C LEU A 238 -2.46 30.85 -3.44
N PHE A 239 -1.90 29.75 -3.00
CA PHE A 239 -1.66 28.57 -3.79
C PHE A 239 -1.90 27.33 -2.94
N ALA A 240 -2.44 26.28 -3.52
CA ALA A 240 -2.65 25.02 -2.83
C ALA A 240 -2.19 23.83 -3.72
N VAL A 241 -1.41 22.94 -3.13
CA VAL A 241 -1.15 21.61 -3.68
C VAL A 241 -2.23 20.69 -3.14
N ALA A 242 -3.09 20.21 -4.01
CA ALA A 242 -4.24 19.39 -3.66
C ALA A 242 -4.22 18.09 -4.46
N GLY A 243 -4.78 17.02 -3.90
CA GLY A 243 -4.84 15.72 -4.54
C GLY A 243 -4.79 14.59 -3.52
N GLY A 244 -4.37 13.44 -3.96
CA GLY A 244 -4.22 12.30 -3.07
C GLY A 244 -3.80 11.04 -3.81
N PHE A 245 -3.30 10.09 -3.06
CA PHE A 245 -2.84 8.82 -3.58
C PHE A 245 -3.25 7.69 -2.64
N ASP A 246 -3.66 6.56 -3.18
CA ASP A 246 -3.81 5.31 -2.44
C ASP A 246 -2.98 4.21 -3.09
N ASP A 247 -2.33 3.41 -2.24
CA ASP A 247 -1.59 2.24 -2.68
C ASP A 247 -2.49 1.00 -2.74
N LEU A 248 -2.06 0.01 -3.51
CA LEU A 248 -2.72 -1.27 -3.63
C LEU A 248 -2.10 -2.26 -2.65
N GLY A 249 -2.77 -2.50 -1.53
CA GLY A 249 -2.35 -3.43 -0.49
C GLY A 249 -3.25 -4.67 -0.41
N ILE A 250 -2.67 -5.77 0.08
CA ILE A 250 -3.42 -7.03 0.30
C ILE A 250 -4.59 -6.83 1.28
N GLU A 251 -4.45 -5.92 2.22
CA GLU A 251 -5.45 -5.58 3.23
C GLU A 251 -6.73 -5.03 2.58
N GLY A 252 -6.58 -4.11 1.63
CA GLY A 252 -7.68 -3.58 0.83
C GLY A 252 -8.33 -4.66 0.00
N ILE A 253 -7.52 -5.42 -0.76
CA ILE A 253 -8.01 -6.48 -1.64
C ILE A 253 -8.84 -7.50 -0.87
N VAL A 254 -8.37 -7.93 0.30
CA VAL A 254 -9.08 -8.89 1.16
C VAL A 254 -10.32 -8.26 1.78
N GLY A 255 -10.20 -7.04 2.32
CA GLY A 255 -11.29 -6.34 2.99
C GLY A 255 -12.46 -6.05 2.05
N PHE A 256 -12.21 -5.43 0.91
CA PHE A 256 -13.24 -5.16 -0.09
C PHE A 256 -13.74 -6.44 -0.77
N GLY A 257 -12.88 -7.46 -0.88
CA GLY A 257 -13.27 -8.80 -1.32
C GLY A 257 -14.29 -9.44 -0.39
N ALA A 258 -14.07 -9.37 0.93
CA ALA A 258 -14.99 -9.87 1.95
C ALA A 258 -16.35 -9.16 1.91
N MET A 259 -16.36 -7.86 1.61
CA MET A 259 -17.59 -7.08 1.40
C MET A 259 -18.31 -7.41 0.09
N SER A 260 -17.72 -8.24 -0.77
CA SER A 260 -18.21 -8.50 -2.13
C SER A 260 -18.34 -7.24 -3.00
N ALA A 261 -17.58 -6.21 -2.71
CA ALA A 261 -17.61 -4.93 -3.42
C ALA A 261 -16.76 -4.97 -4.70
N THR A 262 -15.72 -5.81 -4.72
CA THR A 262 -14.79 -5.93 -5.84
C THR A 262 -15.15 -7.05 -6.80
N ALA A 263 -14.72 -6.91 -8.05
CA ALA A 263 -14.93 -7.88 -9.10
C ALA A 263 -14.25 -9.22 -8.77
N ASP A 264 -15.04 -10.26 -8.63
CA ASP A 264 -14.58 -11.63 -8.40
C ASP A 264 -13.99 -12.19 -9.69
N SER A 265 -12.72 -12.56 -9.66
CA SER A 265 -11.97 -12.96 -10.87
C SER A 265 -12.56 -14.20 -11.54
N ALA A 266 -12.94 -15.22 -10.76
CA ALA A 266 -13.54 -16.45 -11.32
C ALA A 266 -14.88 -16.17 -11.98
N LYS A 267 -15.72 -15.33 -11.35
CA LYS A 267 -17.03 -14.96 -11.91
C LYS A 267 -16.89 -14.11 -13.18
N MET A 268 -15.91 -13.20 -13.22
CA MET A 268 -15.68 -12.38 -14.41
C MET A 268 -15.16 -13.21 -15.57
N THR A 269 -14.20 -14.11 -15.33
CA THR A 269 -13.68 -15.05 -16.34
C THR A 269 -14.77 -15.99 -16.84
N ALA A 270 -15.60 -16.53 -15.96
CA ALA A 270 -16.74 -17.39 -16.36
C ALA A 270 -17.76 -16.68 -17.26
N ARG A 271 -17.81 -15.35 -17.21
CA ARG A 271 -18.63 -14.49 -18.11
C ARG A 271 -17.92 -14.13 -19.41
N GLY A 272 -16.72 -14.67 -19.65
CA GLY A 272 -15.93 -14.40 -20.85
C GLY A 272 -15.33 -13.00 -20.87
N ILE A 273 -15.11 -12.38 -19.72
CA ILE A 273 -14.50 -11.06 -19.62
C ILE A 273 -13.00 -11.25 -19.40
N ASP A 274 -12.19 -10.64 -20.26
CA ASP A 274 -10.74 -10.61 -20.17
C ASP A 274 -10.26 -9.83 -18.92
N ASP A 275 -9.17 -10.25 -18.31
CA ASP A 275 -8.62 -9.69 -17.08
C ASP A 275 -8.41 -8.17 -17.15
N ARG A 276 -7.85 -7.67 -18.26
CA ARG A 276 -7.61 -6.25 -18.51
C ARG A 276 -8.87 -5.42 -18.65
N ARG A 277 -10.02 -6.09 -18.76
CA ARG A 277 -11.37 -5.48 -18.87
C ARG A 277 -12.23 -5.67 -17.63
N PHE A 278 -11.66 -6.05 -16.50
CA PHE A 278 -12.41 -6.21 -15.25
C PHE A 278 -12.88 -4.85 -14.69
N SER A 279 -12.10 -3.79 -14.87
CA SER A 279 -12.52 -2.43 -14.55
C SER A 279 -13.53 -1.94 -15.61
N ARG A 280 -14.79 -1.80 -15.20
CA ARG A 280 -15.93 -1.54 -16.09
C ARG A 280 -16.85 -0.48 -15.51
N ALA A 281 -16.33 0.75 -15.34
CA ALA A 281 -17.13 1.86 -14.88
C ALA A 281 -18.34 2.07 -15.80
N ASN A 282 -19.53 2.24 -15.23
CA ASN A 282 -20.79 2.48 -15.92
C ASN A 282 -21.26 1.38 -16.92
N ASP A 283 -20.58 0.23 -16.97
CA ASP A 283 -20.99 -0.91 -17.80
C ASP A 283 -21.98 -1.80 -17.04
N ARG A 284 -23.10 -2.17 -17.67
CA ARG A 284 -24.10 -3.07 -17.09
C ARG A 284 -23.57 -4.48 -16.79
N ARG A 285 -22.44 -4.88 -17.39
CA ARG A 285 -21.75 -6.16 -17.13
C ARG A 285 -20.76 -6.08 -15.98
N ARG A 286 -20.65 -4.96 -15.29
CA ARG A 286 -19.77 -4.77 -14.15
C ARG A 286 -20.05 -5.80 -13.06
N GLY A 287 -19.01 -6.39 -12.49
CA GLY A 287 -19.10 -7.37 -11.40
C GLY A 287 -18.67 -6.82 -10.03
N GLY A 288 -18.33 -5.55 -9.96
CA GLY A 288 -17.76 -4.86 -8.82
C GLY A 288 -16.76 -3.82 -9.31
N PHE A 289 -16.07 -3.12 -8.40
CA PHE A 289 -14.92 -2.31 -8.79
C PHE A 289 -13.64 -3.14 -8.81
N VAL A 290 -12.58 -2.62 -9.40
CA VAL A 290 -11.22 -3.17 -9.35
C VAL A 290 -10.37 -2.19 -8.54
N GLU A 291 -9.73 -2.68 -7.49
CA GLU A 291 -8.81 -1.87 -6.70
C GLU A 291 -7.59 -1.48 -7.51
N SER A 292 -7.04 -0.32 -7.22
CA SER A 292 -5.89 0.20 -7.96
C SER A 292 -5.00 1.03 -7.05
N ALA A 293 -3.68 0.93 -7.25
CA ALA A 293 -2.78 1.98 -6.86
C ALA A 293 -2.97 3.15 -7.81
N GLY A 294 -3.07 4.36 -7.30
CA GLY A 294 -3.20 5.53 -8.13
C GLY A 294 -3.62 6.77 -7.38
N GLY A 295 -3.47 7.90 -8.08
CA GLY A 295 -3.81 9.22 -7.56
C GLY A 295 -3.28 10.34 -8.45
N GLY A 296 -3.41 11.53 -7.98
CA GLY A 296 -2.95 12.74 -8.64
C GLY A 296 -3.21 13.99 -7.82
#